data_7375511655de977fc8e69978d02535f5
#
_entry.id   7375511655de977fc8e69978d02535f5
#
_cell.length_a   1.000
_cell.length_b   1.000
_cell.length_c   1.000
_cell.angle_alpha   90.00
_cell.angle_beta   90.00
_cell.angle_gamma   90.00
#
_symmetry.space_group_name_H-M   'P 1'
#
loop_
_entity.id
_entity.type
_entity.pdbx_description
1 polymer ?
#
loop_
_entity_poly.entity_id
_entity_poly.type
_entity_poly.pdbx_seq_one_letter_code
_entity_poly.pdbx_strand_id
1 'polypeptide(L)'
;MNGFAYRWLIFISICVGQDRPTWFMYPPQLDHYYVGVGIGLHFQEDMDSFASAQANATAELSRQIHVKIMGGLAEVSSGAKAFARQYTREVIDSTVFHKVVAHAMPIDSFLTHNNAYVLMIINKDLSSVSIDNIDQIKSTIEYAPKMKHRPLWIKRPPKRRGFVYGVGFGSTHRRLVDSWENSAKQARIEIAKQMDTSVGALLKNATGDYSEGIRWIEETTNVVLNGATIKERWHDEEQNIFYTLMEYGNIK
;
A
#
# COMPACT_ATOMS: atom_id res chain seq x y z
N MET A 1 33.70 15.68 5.17
CA MET A 1 32.52 16.02 4.36
C MET A 1 32.70 15.37 3.00
N ASN A 2 32.29 14.09 2.88
CA ASN A 2 32.38 13.36 1.62
C ASN A 2 30.94 13.22 1.09
N GLY A 3 30.62 14.04 0.09
CA GLY A 3 29.35 13.97 -0.62
C GLY A 3 29.31 12.71 -1.47
N PHE A 4 28.50 11.76 -1.09
CA PHE A 4 28.13 10.64 -1.96
C PHE A 4 27.24 11.18 -3.08
N ALA A 5 27.85 11.47 -4.23
CA ALA A 5 27.13 11.70 -5.47
C ALA A 5 26.60 10.35 -5.95
N TYR A 6 25.32 10.05 -5.63
CA TYR A 6 24.62 8.94 -6.25
C TYR A 6 24.49 9.21 -7.75
N ARG A 7 25.28 8.49 -8.54
CA ARG A 7 25.08 8.44 -10.01
C ARG A 7 23.82 7.64 -10.28
N TRP A 8 22.72 8.37 -10.46
CA TRP A 8 21.45 7.82 -10.92
C TRP A 8 21.59 7.39 -12.39
N LEU A 9 21.67 6.09 -12.65
CA LEU A 9 21.38 5.54 -13.96
C LEU A 9 19.86 5.45 -14.10
N ILE A 10 19.25 6.56 -14.53
CA ILE A 10 17.82 6.59 -14.87
C ILE A 10 17.68 5.95 -16.25
N PHE A 11 17.22 4.71 -16.30
CA PHE A 11 16.73 4.11 -17.53
C PHE A 11 15.30 4.59 -17.77
N ILE A 12 15.13 5.61 -18.60
CA ILE A 12 13.80 6.08 -19.02
C ILE A 12 13.31 5.13 -20.12
N SER A 13 12.46 4.20 -19.79
CA SER A 13 11.68 3.45 -20.78
C SER A 13 10.52 4.31 -21.25
N ILE A 14 10.66 4.97 -22.39
CA ILE A 14 9.55 5.68 -23.03
C ILE A 14 8.72 4.64 -23.80
N CYS A 15 7.73 4.04 -23.13
CA CYS A 15 6.70 3.26 -23.79
C CYS A 15 5.55 4.17 -24.23
N VAL A 16 5.46 4.47 -25.51
CA VAL A 16 4.34 5.22 -26.10
C VAL A 16 3.07 4.38 -25.94
N GLY A 17 2.09 4.90 -25.17
CA GLY A 17 0.75 4.32 -25.04
C GLY A 17 0.42 3.58 -23.74
N GLN A 18 1.29 3.57 -22.73
CA GLN A 18 0.94 3.06 -21.39
C GLN A 18 0.79 4.21 -20.40
N ASP A 19 -0.39 4.31 -19.76
CA ASP A 19 -0.64 5.32 -18.71
C ASP A 19 0.09 5.01 -17.40
N ARG A 20 0.63 3.79 -17.26
CA ARG A 20 1.32 3.31 -16.04
C ARG A 20 2.10 2.02 -16.34
N PRO A 21 3.20 1.77 -15.61
CA PRO A 21 3.98 0.54 -15.80
C PRO A 21 3.22 -0.68 -15.27
N THR A 22 3.41 -1.84 -15.91
CA THR A 22 2.76 -3.10 -15.49
C THR A 22 3.13 -3.51 -14.07
N TRP A 23 4.38 -3.32 -13.66
CA TRP A 23 4.84 -3.63 -12.32
C TRP A 23 4.19 -2.77 -11.22
N PHE A 24 3.56 -1.64 -11.58
CA PHE A 24 2.73 -0.89 -10.63
C PHE A 24 1.41 -1.60 -10.36
N MET A 25 0.79 -2.16 -11.40
CA MET A 25 -0.47 -2.89 -11.27
C MET A 25 -0.27 -4.29 -10.68
N TYR A 26 0.84 -4.93 -11.02
CA TYR A 26 1.24 -6.28 -10.61
C TYR A 26 2.65 -6.23 -10.03
N PRO A 27 2.82 -5.82 -8.74
CA PRO A 27 4.14 -5.72 -8.14
C PRO A 27 4.85 -7.08 -8.17
N PRO A 28 6.13 -7.13 -8.59
CA PRO A 28 6.90 -8.35 -8.61
C PRO A 28 6.94 -9.02 -7.24
N GLN A 29 6.83 -10.35 -7.21
CA GLN A 29 6.92 -11.11 -5.97
C GLN A 29 8.30 -11.78 -5.93
N LEU A 30 9.18 -11.28 -5.08
CA LEU A 30 10.56 -11.75 -4.95
C LEU A 30 10.77 -12.44 -3.61
N ASP A 31 11.33 -13.66 -3.63
CA ASP A 31 11.45 -14.50 -2.43
C ASP A 31 12.35 -13.88 -1.35
N HIS A 32 13.40 -13.16 -1.74
CA HIS A 32 14.40 -12.61 -0.83
C HIS A 32 14.24 -11.10 -0.57
N TYR A 33 13.28 -10.45 -1.24
CA TYR A 33 13.11 -9.00 -1.17
C TYR A 33 11.68 -8.61 -0.82
N TYR A 34 11.53 -7.51 -0.10
CA TYR A 34 10.31 -6.74 -0.12
C TYR A 34 10.33 -5.80 -1.32
N VAL A 35 9.17 -5.63 -1.96
CA VAL A 35 9.01 -4.81 -3.16
C VAL A 35 8.01 -3.70 -2.87
N GLY A 36 8.45 -2.47 -2.98
CA GLY A 36 7.61 -1.28 -2.82
C GLY A 36 7.43 -0.54 -4.14
N VAL A 37 6.23 -0.09 -4.37
CA VAL A 37 5.88 0.67 -5.58
C VAL A 37 5.26 1.99 -5.18
N GLY A 38 5.90 3.08 -5.59
CA GLY A 38 5.41 4.43 -5.33
C GLY A 38 4.99 5.14 -6.60
N ILE A 39 4.04 6.03 -6.43
CA ILE A 39 3.59 6.99 -7.45
C ILE A 39 3.73 8.39 -6.90
N GLY A 40 4.25 9.32 -7.70
CA GLY A 40 4.35 10.74 -7.41
C GLY A 40 3.67 11.54 -8.50
N LEU A 41 3.36 12.81 -8.21
CA LEU A 41 2.90 13.74 -9.23
C LEU A 41 4.07 14.07 -10.17
N HIS A 42 3.76 14.32 -11.44
CA HIS A 42 4.73 14.89 -12.36
C HIS A 42 4.86 16.38 -12.07
N PHE A 43 6.04 16.80 -11.68
CA PHE A 43 6.42 18.21 -11.48
C PHE A 43 7.15 18.74 -12.71
N GLN A 44 7.43 20.02 -12.71
CA GLN A 44 8.18 20.67 -13.79
C GLN A 44 9.59 20.08 -13.95
N GLU A 45 10.19 19.65 -12.83
CA GLU A 45 11.46 18.93 -12.85
C GLU A 45 11.22 17.42 -12.59
N ASP A 46 11.74 16.57 -13.49
CA ASP A 46 11.58 15.12 -13.39
C ASP A 46 12.18 14.55 -12.11
N MET A 47 13.27 15.13 -11.62
CA MET A 47 13.91 14.70 -10.37
C MET A 47 12.97 14.83 -9.17
N ASP A 48 12.21 15.92 -9.06
CA ASP A 48 11.23 16.12 -7.99
C ASP A 48 10.08 15.14 -8.10
N SER A 49 9.68 14.82 -9.34
CA SER A 49 8.66 13.82 -9.64
C SER A 49 9.08 12.43 -9.14
N PHE A 50 10.31 12.02 -9.43
CA PHE A 50 10.85 10.75 -8.96
C PHE A 50 11.13 10.73 -7.46
N ALA A 51 11.58 11.83 -6.87
CA ALA A 51 11.76 11.94 -5.42
C ALA A 51 10.43 11.74 -4.67
N SER A 52 9.35 12.34 -5.17
CA SER A 52 8.00 12.15 -4.64
C SER A 52 7.53 10.69 -4.76
N ALA A 53 7.73 10.05 -5.92
CA ALA A 53 7.40 8.65 -6.11
C ALA A 53 8.23 7.72 -5.20
N GLN A 54 9.51 8.00 -5.04
CA GLN A 54 10.40 7.26 -4.16
C GLN A 54 9.97 7.36 -2.69
N ALA A 55 9.60 8.55 -2.22
CA ALA A 55 9.09 8.73 -0.86
C ALA A 55 7.84 7.87 -0.60
N ASN A 56 6.93 7.80 -1.56
CA ASN A 56 5.74 6.97 -1.48
C ASN A 56 6.05 5.46 -1.55
N ALA A 57 7.04 5.04 -2.38
CA ALA A 57 7.51 3.66 -2.40
C ALA A 57 8.16 3.26 -1.07
N THR A 58 8.96 4.15 -0.46
CA THR A 58 9.56 3.96 0.87
C THR A 58 8.50 3.78 1.95
N ALA A 59 7.46 4.62 1.94
CA ALA A 59 6.35 4.51 2.87
C ALA A 59 5.58 3.18 2.69
N GLU A 60 5.35 2.75 1.44
CA GLU A 60 4.70 1.48 1.14
C GLU A 60 5.54 0.28 1.60
N LEU A 61 6.85 0.26 1.32
CA LEU A 61 7.78 -0.75 1.85
C LEU A 61 7.71 -0.84 3.37
N SER A 62 7.74 0.31 4.05
CA SER A 62 7.68 0.35 5.51
C SER A 62 6.38 -0.23 6.05
N ARG A 63 5.23 0.06 5.39
CA ARG A 63 3.92 -0.54 5.74
C ARG A 63 3.88 -2.04 5.49
N GLN A 64 4.51 -2.52 4.42
CA GLN A 64 4.59 -3.97 4.14
C GLN A 64 5.39 -4.70 5.21
N ILE A 65 6.52 -4.13 5.63
CA ILE A 65 7.40 -4.74 6.61
C ILE A 65 6.75 -4.75 8.00
N HIS A 66 6.25 -3.59 8.44
CA HIS A 66 5.62 -3.46 9.74
C HIS A 66 4.65 -2.30 9.78
N VAL A 67 3.37 -2.59 9.95
CA VAL A 67 2.34 -1.57 10.16
C VAL A 67 1.40 -1.99 11.28
N LYS A 68 1.09 -1.06 12.17
CA LYS A 68 0.08 -1.21 13.21
C LYS A 68 -1.23 -0.58 12.73
N ILE A 69 -2.28 -1.38 12.67
CA ILE A 69 -3.63 -0.93 12.38
C ILE A 69 -4.33 -0.68 13.72
N MET A 70 -4.71 0.57 13.93
CA MET A 70 -5.48 1.01 15.08
C MET A 70 -6.86 1.43 14.60
N GLY A 71 -7.89 0.94 15.27
CA GLY A 71 -9.27 1.29 14.97
C GLY A 71 -10.04 1.61 16.22
N GLY A 72 -11.01 2.48 16.13
CA GLY A 72 -11.89 2.85 17.23
C GLY A 72 -13.17 3.48 16.71
N LEU A 73 -14.13 3.61 17.60
CA LEU A 73 -15.35 4.37 17.39
C LEU A 73 -15.25 5.67 18.17
N ALA A 74 -15.44 6.79 17.48
CA ALA A 74 -15.63 8.08 18.11
C ALA A 74 -17.10 8.46 18.00
N GLU A 75 -17.77 8.64 19.13
CA GLU A 75 -19.10 9.19 19.14
C GLU A 75 -19.01 10.72 19.11
N VAL A 76 -19.59 11.33 18.09
CA VAL A 76 -19.69 12.76 17.98
C VAL A 76 -21.14 13.15 18.19
N SER A 77 -21.45 13.75 19.33
CA SER A 77 -22.78 14.32 19.57
C SER A 77 -22.81 15.78 19.09
N SER A 78 -23.74 16.09 18.21
CA SER A 78 -24.06 17.45 17.79
C SER A 78 -25.56 17.71 18.01
N GLY A 79 -25.90 18.33 19.13
CA GLY A 79 -27.28 18.57 19.52
C GLY A 79 -28.07 17.27 19.77
N ALA A 80 -29.28 17.14 19.23
CA ALA A 80 -30.15 15.98 19.43
C ALA A 80 -29.78 14.72 18.62
N LYS A 81 -28.66 14.72 17.91
CA LYS A 81 -28.20 13.58 17.10
C LYS A 81 -26.78 13.18 17.48
N ALA A 82 -26.62 11.93 17.91
CA ALA A 82 -25.33 11.30 18.09
C ALA A 82 -24.93 10.54 16.81
N PHE A 83 -23.68 10.70 16.36
CA PHE A 83 -23.14 9.96 15.23
C PHE A 83 -21.91 9.18 15.69
N ALA A 84 -21.92 7.88 15.49
CA ALA A 84 -20.72 7.08 15.65
C ALA A 84 -19.84 7.25 14.40
N ARG A 85 -18.62 7.77 14.57
CA ARG A 85 -17.64 7.86 13.50
C ARG A 85 -16.55 6.83 13.71
N GLN A 86 -16.50 5.88 12.82
CA GLN A 86 -15.38 4.94 12.77
C GLN A 86 -14.14 5.66 12.25
N TYR A 87 -13.03 5.51 12.96
CA TYR A 87 -11.74 5.93 12.46
C TYR A 87 -10.78 4.74 12.43
N THR A 88 -9.92 4.73 11.42
CA THR A 88 -8.81 3.79 11.32
C THR A 88 -7.53 4.54 11.04
N ARG A 89 -6.48 4.19 11.77
CA ARG A 89 -5.17 4.81 11.66
C ARG A 89 -4.12 3.74 11.41
N GLU A 90 -3.24 3.99 10.45
CA GLU A 90 -2.03 3.23 10.24
C GLU A 90 -0.86 3.93 10.94
N VAL A 91 -0.08 3.17 11.69
CA VAL A 91 1.13 3.66 12.34
C VAL A 91 2.31 2.83 11.83
N ILE A 92 3.21 3.49 11.12
CA ILE A 92 4.46 2.89 10.63
C ILE A 92 5.47 2.93 11.77
N ASP A 93 6.19 1.83 11.96
CA ASP A 93 7.31 1.80 12.90
C ASP A 93 8.46 2.69 12.40
N SER A 94 8.87 3.66 13.21
CA SER A 94 9.91 4.62 12.84
C SER A 94 11.27 3.95 12.62
N THR A 95 11.59 2.90 13.37
CA THR A 95 12.84 2.14 13.23
C THR A 95 12.88 1.44 11.88
N VAL A 96 11.76 0.81 11.49
CA VAL A 96 11.61 0.18 10.18
C VAL A 96 11.70 1.23 9.08
N PHE A 97 11.00 2.35 9.22
CA PHE A 97 11.05 3.44 8.25
C PHE A 97 12.47 3.94 8.00
N HIS A 98 13.26 4.20 9.08
CA HIS A 98 14.64 4.63 8.95
C HIS A 98 15.53 3.59 8.27
N LYS A 99 15.34 2.30 8.54
CA LYS A 99 16.06 1.22 7.84
C LYS A 99 15.71 1.18 6.36
N VAL A 100 14.43 1.33 6.01
CA VAL A 100 13.99 1.37 4.60
C VAL A 100 14.60 2.58 3.89
N VAL A 101 14.59 3.76 4.50
CA VAL A 101 15.24 4.96 3.94
C VAL A 101 16.74 4.75 3.70
N ALA A 102 17.41 4.05 4.61
CA ALA A 102 18.86 3.84 4.53
C ALA A 102 19.29 2.76 3.53
N HIS A 103 18.46 1.72 3.33
CA HIS A 103 18.89 0.49 2.68
C HIS A 103 18.05 0.09 1.44
N ALA A 104 16.83 0.65 1.28
CA ALA A 104 16.05 0.35 0.09
C ALA A 104 16.62 1.04 -1.15
N MET A 105 16.53 0.35 -2.28
CA MET A 105 17.12 0.79 -3.53
C MET A 105 16.08 0.83 -4.64
N PRO A 106 16.01 1.92 -5.43
CA PRO A 106 15.20 1.95 -6.64
C PRO A 106 15.84 1.07 -7.72
N ILE A 107 15.03 0.23 -8.35
CA ILE A 107 15.46 -0.67 -9.41
C ILE A 107 14.83 -0.35 -10.77
N ASP A 108 13.69 0.33 -10.77
CA ASP A 108 13.05 0.77 -12.00
C ASP A 108 12.27 2.07 -11.77
N SER A 109 12.07 2.83 -12.84
CA SER A 109 11.31 4.07 -12.81
C SER A 109 10.58 4.28 -14.12
N PHE A 110 9.43 4.94 -14.05
CA PHE A 110 8.61 5.21 -15.22
C PHE A 110 7.96 6.58 -15.08
N LEU A 111 7.99 7.37 -16.15
CA LEU A 111 7.40 8.70 -16.20
C LEU A 111 6.26 8.74 -17.21
N THR A 112 5.15 9.32 -16.81
CA THR A 112 4.02 9.64 -17.68
C THR A 112 3.82 11.17 -17.72
N HIS A 113 2.90 11.63 -18.52
CA HIS A 113 2.55 13.04 -18.56
C HIS A 113 2.12 13.60 -17.20
N ASN A 114 1.48 12.80 -16.36
CA ASN A 114 0.88 13.26 -15.09
C ASN A 114 1.54 12.70 -13.84
N ASN A 115 2.28 11.59 -13.94
CA ASN A 115 2.79 10.88 -12.78
C ASN A 115 4.16 10.27 -13.04
N ALA A 116 4.96 10.21 -11.98
CA ALA A 116 6.16 9.41 -11.90
C ALA A 116 5.91 8.16 -11.07
N TYR A 117 6.55 7.05 -11.43
CA TYR A 117 6.47 5.77 -10.73
C TYR A 117 7.87 5.30 -10.40
N VAL A 118 8.04 4.70 -9.22
CA VAL A 118 9.32 4.11 -8.78
C VAL A 118 9.06 2.74 -8.19
N LEU A 119 9.85 1.77 -8.63
CA LEU A 119 9.92 0.42 -8.08
C LEU A 119 11.15 0.31 -7.21
N MET A 120 10.96 -0.01 -5.93
CA MET A 120 12.03 -0.15 -4.95
C MET A 120 12.06 -1.53 -4.34
N ILE A 121 13.25 -1.97 -3.94
CA ILE A 121 13.44 -3.23 -3.20
C ILE A 121 14.31 -3.01 -1.97
N ILE A 122 14.15 -3.90 -0.99
CA ILE A 122 15.03 -4.06 0.17
C ILE A 122 15.11 -5.54 0.52
N ASN A 123 16.25 -6.03 1.00
CA ASN A 123 16.36 -7.40 1.51
C ASN A 123 15.35 -7.65 2.65
N LYS A 124 14.84 -8.89 2.78
CA LYS A 124 13.90 -9.24 3.87
C LYS A 124 14.48 -9.12 5.28
N ASP A 125 15.80 -9.18 5.41
CA ASP A 125 16.52 -8.90 6.66
C ASP A 125 16.78 -7.40 6.90
N LEU A 126 16.28 -6.54 6.02
CA LEU A 126 16.42 -5.09 6.01
C LEU A 126 17.86 -4.60 5.81
N SER A 127 18.73 -5.41 5.24
CA SER A 127 20.07 -5.01 4.79
C SER A 127 20.00 -4.37 3.38
N SER A 128 21.08 -3.70 3.01
CA SER A 128 21.22 -3.11 1.68
C SER A 128 21.31 -4.18 0.60
N VAL A 129 20.70 -3.89 -0.54
CA VAL A 129 20.80 -4.72 -1.75
C VAL A 129 22.16 -4.47 -2.41
N SER A 130 22.87 -5.52 -2.85
CA SER A 130 24.09 -5.35 -3.62
C SER A 130 23.77 -4.83 -5.03
N ILE A 131 24.53 -3.83 -5.48
CA ILE A 131 24.38 -3.26 -6.83
C ILE A 131 24.61 -4.31 -7.91
N ASP A 132 25.53 -5.25 -7.68
CA ASP A 132 25.87 -6.32 -8.63
C ASP A 132 24.69 -7.25 -8.90
N ASN A 133 23.73 -7.34 -8.00
CA ASN A 133 22.55 -8.18 -8.11
C ASN A 133 21.36 -7.51 -8.86
N ILE A 134 21.43 -6.20 -9.09
CA ILE A 134 20.27 -5.45 -9.64
C ILE A 134 19.88 -5.93 -11.03
N ASP A 135 20.84 -6.12 -11.92
CA ASP A 135 20.56 -6.56 -13.29
C ASP A 135 20.00 -7.98 -13.31
N GLN A 136 20.50 -8.85 -12.43
CA GLN A 136 19.93 -10.18 -12.24
C GLN A 136 18.50 -10.12 -11.71
N ILE A 137 18.25 -9.28 -10.71
CA ILE A 137 16.91 -9.07 -10.15
C ILE A 137 15.96 -8.55 -11.22
N LYS A 138 16.37 -7.53 -12.00
CA LYS A 138 15.58 -6.98 -13.11
C LYS A 138 15.24 -8.05 -14.16
N SER A 139 16.18 -8.94 -14.47
CA SER A 139 15.94 -10.02 -15.43
C SER A 139 14.93 -11.06 -14.95
N THR A 140 14.71 -11.17 -13.63
CA THR A 140 13.72 -12.08 -13.05
C THR A 140 12.32 -11.48 -12.91
N ILE A 141 12.19 -10.16 -13.16
CA ILE A 141 10.90 -9.49 -13.10
C ILE A 141 10.07 -9.88 -14.31
N GLU A 142 9.11 -10.77 -14.10
CA GLU A 142 8.10 -11.06 -15.11
C GLU A 142 7.08 -9.93 -15.14
N TYR A 143 6.97 -9.26 -16.30
CA TYR A 143 5.95 -8.25 -16.52
C TYR A 143 4.63 -8.93 -16.87
N ALA A 144 3.68 -8.91 -15.92
CA ALA A 144 2.35 -9.47 -16.17
C ALA A 144 1.64 -8.73 -17.32
N PRO A 145 0.93 -9.44 -18.20
CA PRO A 145 0.18 -8.80 -19.28
C PRO A 145 -0.95 -7.92 -18.73
N LYS A 146 -1.22 -6.80 -19.41
CA LYS A 146 -2.31 -5.89 -19.03
C LYS A 146 -3.65 -6.66 -19.04
N MET A 147 -4.30 -6.79 -17.89
CA MET A 147 -5.65 -7.40 -17.83
C MET A 147 -6.68 -6.46 -18.42
N LYS A 148 -7.47 -6.97 -19.37
CA LYS A 148 -8.55 -6.22 -20.04
C LYS A 148 -9.88 -6.32 -19.30
N HIS A 149 -10.05 -7.31 -18.45
CA HIS A 149 -11.31 -7.59 -17.78
C HIS A 149 -11.19 -7.43 -16.27
N ARG A 150 -12.32 -7.09 -15.64
CA ARG A 150 -12.42 -6.97 -14.19
C ARG A 150 -11.94 -8.26 -13.51
N PRO A 151 -10.95 -8.21 -12.60
CA PRO A 151 -10.42 -9.39 -11.94
C PRO A 151 -11.45 -10.11 -11.08
N LEU A 152 -11.42 -11.44 -11.08
CA LEU A 152 -12.31 -12.25 -10.25
C LEU A 152 -12.10 -12.04 -8.76
N TRP A 153 -10.89 -11.72 -8.34
CA TRP A 153 -10.54 -11.53 -6.92
C TRP A 153 -11.29 -10.37 -6.25
N ILE A 154 -11.81 -9.43 -7.00
CA ILE A 154 -12.64 -8.32 -6.47
C ILE A 154 -13.89 -8.87 -5.77
N LYS A 155 -14.51 -9.89 -6.35
CA LYS A 155 -15.70 -10.53 -5.78
C LYS A 155 -15.39 -11.79 -4.98
N ARG A 156 -14.32 -12.49 -5.34
CA ARG A 156 -13.91 -13.78 -4.76
C ARG A 156 -12.39 -13.76 -4.53
N PRO A 157 -11.94 -13.22 -3.37
CA PRO A 157 -10.54 -13.24 -3.04
C PRO A 157 -9.99 -14.66 -3.06
N PRO A 158 -8.70 -14.84 -3.41
CA PRO A 158 -8.05 -16.15 -3.38
C PRO A 158 -8.17 -16.78 -1.99
N LYS A 159 -8.19 -18.12 -1.95
CA LYS A 159 -8.16 -18.89 -0.70
C LYS A 159 -6.95 -19.83 -0.75
N ARG A 160 -6.00 -19.58 0.13
CA ARG A 160 -4.80 -20.40 0.27
C ARG A 160 -4.55 -20.67 1.76
N ARG A 161 -4.30 -21.92 2.11
CA ARG A 161 -4.00 -22.31 3.50
C ARG A 161 -2.77 -21.54 4.02
N GLY A 162 -2.88 -20.95 5.22
CA GLY A 162 -1.82 -20.15 5.83
C GLY A 162 -1.73 -18.69 5.32
N PHE A 163 -2.70 -18.26 4.50
CA PHE A 163 -2.74 -16.90 3.97
C PHE A 163 -4.10 -16.25 4.21
N VAL A 164 -4.07 -14.96 4.47
CA VAL A 164 -5.25 -14.09 4.50
C VAL A 164 -5.15 -13.10 3.34
N TYR A 165 -6.26 -12.86 2.67
CA TYR A 165 -6.36 -11.90 1.58
C TYR A 165 -7.31 -10.77 1.96
N GLY A 166 -6.85 -9.54 1.75
CA GLY A 166 -7.68 -8.34 1.88
C GLY A 166 -7.92 -7.71 0.52
N VAL A 167 -9.16 -7.37 0.25
CA VAL A 167 -9.53 -6.56 -0.92
C VAL A 167 -9.97 -5.20 -0.42
N GLY A 168 -9.19 -4.19 -0.74
CA GLY A 168 -9.53 -2.81 -0.45
C GLY A 168 -10.04 -2.11 -1.69
N PHE A 169 -10.94 -1.17 -1.48
CA PHE A 169 -11.43 -0.29 -2.53
C PHE A 169 -11.47 1.15 -2.05
N GLY A 170 -11.34 2.07 -2.99
CA GLY A 170 -11.36 3.51 -2.72
C GLY A 170 -11.94 4.26 -3.91
N SER A 171 -12.64 5.36 -3.60
CA SER A 171 -13.07 6.30 -4.63
C SER A 171 -11.90 7.12 -5.15
N THR A 172 -12.13 7.79 -6.26
CA THR A 172 -11.17 8.76 -6.82
C THR A 172 -10.96 9.94 -5.87
N HIS A 173 -9.70 10.24 -5.62
CA HIS A 173 -9.23 11.44 -4.98
C HIS A 173 -8.63 12.40 -6.02
N ARG A 174 -8.44 13.67 -5.63
CA ARG A 174 -7.82 14.68 -6.49
C ARG A 174 -6.43 14.26 -6.97
N ARG A 175 -5.65 13.62 -6.11
CA ARG A 175 -4.35 13.04 -6.48
C ARG A 175 -4.50 11.54 -6.65
N LEU A 176 -3.99 11.00 -7.74
CA LEU A 176 -4.05 9.58 -8.04
C LEU A 176 -3.38 8.72 -6.95
N VAL A 177 -2.31 9.22 -6.35
CA VAL A 177 -1.62 8.55 -5.24
C VAL A 177 -2.55 8.30 -4.06
N ASP A 178 -3.37 9.28 -3.68
CA ASP A 178 -4.30 9.15 -2.54
C ASP A 178 -5.37 8.08 -2.79
N SER A 179 -5.82 7.93 -4.05
CA SER A 179 -6.78 6.88 -4.43
C SER A 179 -6.19 5.48 -4.25
N TRP A 180 -4.95 5.27 -4.70
CA TRP A 180 -4.24 4.00 -4.53
C TRP A 180 -3.86 3.72 -3.08
N GLU A 181 -3.38 4.72 -2.34
CA GLU A 181 -3.07 4.57 -0.92
C GLU A 181 -4.31 4.23 -0.10
N ASN A 182 -5.46 4.87 -0.39
CA ASN A 182 -6.71 4.57 0.29
C ASN A 182 -7.16 3.13 0.01
N SER A 183 -7.12 2.66 -1.23
CA SER A 183 -7.47 1.28 -1.54
C SER A 183 -6.53 0.27 -0.86
N ALA A 184 -5.23 0.53 -0.82
CA ALA A 184 -4.27 -0.31 -0.12
C ALA A 184 -4.49 -0.30 1.40
N LYS A 185 -4.79 0.86 1.99
CA LYS A 185 -5.16 0.98 3.40
C LYS A 185 -6.40 0.15 3.73
N GLN A 186 -7.45 0.22 2.91
CA GLN A 186 -8.65 -0.58 3.11
C GLN A 186 -8.36 -2.09 3.02
N ALA A 187 -7.46 -2.52 2.12
CA ALA A 187 -7.04 -3.93 2.05
C ALA A 187 -6.33 -4.39 3.33
N ARG A 188 -5.45 -3.56 3.91
CA ARG A 188 -4.80 -3.86 5.21
C ARG A 188 -5.80 -3.92 6.36
N ILE A 189 -6.77 -3.02 6.40
CA ILE A 189 -7.84 -3.03 7.40
C ILE A 189 -8.67 -4.31 7.27
N GLU A 190 -8.96 -4.76 6.06
CA GLU A 190 -9.72 -5.99 5.83
C GLU A 190 -8.95 -7.23 6.30
N ILE A 191 -7.64 -7.29 6.09
CA ILE A 191 -6.77 -8.34 6.68
C ILE A 191 -6.82 -8.27 8.22
N ALA A 192 -6.67 -7.08 8.80
CA ALA A 192 -6.70 -6.90 10.26
C ALA A 192 -8.04 -7.37 10.87
N LYS A 193 -9.16 -7.09 10.23
CA LYS A 193 -10.49 -7.59 10.65
C LYS A 193 -10.61 -9.11 10.63
N GLN A 194 -9.99 -9.76 9.66
CA GLN A 194 -10.00 -11.23 9.57
C GLN A 194 -9.09 -11.88 10.63
N MET A 195 -8.02 -11.19 11.03
CA MET A 195 -7.10 -11.68 12.06
C MET A 195 -7.64 -11.47 13.48
N ASP A 196 -8.35 -10.38 13.70
CA ASP A 196 -8.94 -10.04 14.99
C ASP A 196 -10.46 -10.01 14.88
N THR A 197 -11.10 -11.09 15.30
CA THR A 197 -12.56 -11.22 15.31
C THR A 197 -13.24 -10.23 16.25
N SER A 198 -12.52 -9.64 17.22
CA SER A 198 -13.02 -8.59 18.10
C SER A 198 -13.34 -7.31 17.32
N VAL A 199 -12.58 -7.00 16.25
CA VAL A 199 -12.88 -5.89 15.33
C VAL A 199 -14.23 -6.05 14.66
N GLY A 200 -14.56 -7.27 14.26
CA GLY A 200 -15.86 -7.58 13.63
C GLY A 200 -17.05 -7.45 14.59
N ALA A 201 -16.86 -7.73 15.87
CA ALA A 201 -17.88 -7.60 16.90
C ALA A 201 -18.18 -6.13 17.23
N LEU A 202 -17.18 -5.25 17.23
CA LEU A 202 -17.32 -3.81 17.43
C LEU A 202 -18.25 -3.16 16.41
N LEU A 203 -18.12 -3.55 15.15
CA LEU A 203 -18.93 -3.00 14.06
C LEU A 203 -20.41 -3.41 14.12
N LYS A 204 -20.72 -4.56 14.78
CA LYS A 204 -22.11 -5.03 14.93
C LYS A 204 -22.84 -4.38 16.12
N ASN A 205 -22.11 -3.97 17.16
CA ASN A 205 -22.71 -3.39 18.36
C ASN A 205 -22.99 -1.89 18.27
N ALA A 206 -22.54 -1.22 17.18
CA ALA A 206 -22.80 0.21 16.94
C ALA A 206 -24.25 0.54 16.55
N THR A 207 -25.14 -0.45 16.45
CA THR A 207 -26.57 -0.25 16.11
C THR A 207 -27.50 -0.30 17.32
N GLY A 208 -26.97 -0.30 18.55
CA GLY A 208 -27.76 -0.34 19.80
C GLY A 208 -28.19 1.06 20.25
N ASP A 209 -29.36 1.07 20.90
CA ASP A 209 -30.13 2.21 21.42
C ASP A 209 -29.28 3.20 22.24
N TYR A 210 -29.24 4.49 21.83
CA TYR A 210 -28.42 5.53 22.44
C TYR A 210 -29.28 6.51 23.26
N SER A 211 -29.11 6.46 24.55
CA SER A 211 -29.59 7.49 25.45
C SER A 211 -28.43 8.29 26.04
N GLU A 212 -28.44 9.58 25.76
CA GLU A 212 -27.73 10.71 26.40
C GLU A 212 -26.31 10.50 26.95
N GLY A 213 -25.36 11.21 26.36
CA GLY A 213 -24.03 11.45 26.89
C GLY A 213 -22.93 11.14 25.90
N ILE A 214 -21.92 11.99 25.81
CA ILE A 214 -20.68 11.72 25.07
C ILE A 214 -20.01 10.50 25.74
N ARG A 215 -20.16 9.32 25.16
CA ARG A 215 -19.38 8.14 25.53
C ARG A 215 -18.27 7.97 24.52
N TRP A 216 -17.05 8.23 24.95
CA TRP A 216 -15.86 7.76 24.27
C TRP A 216 -15.76 6.25 24.51
N ILE A 217 -16.19 5.44 23.56
CA ILE A 217 -15.86 4.01 23.55
C ILE A 217 -14.56 3.90 22.80
N GLU A 218 -13.47 4.02 23.50
CA GLU A 218 -12.13 3.75 23.00
C GLU A 218 -11.88 2.24 23.06
N GLU A 219 -12.49 1.48 22.16
CA GLU A 219 -12.05 0.12 21.91
C GLU A 219 -10.97 0.20 20.80
N THR A 220 -9.73 0.28 21.23
CA THR A 220 -8.58 0.29 20.35
C THR A 220 -8.27 -1.12 19.87
N THR A 221 -8.66 -1.43 18.63
CA THR A 221 -8.10 -2.59 17.95
C THR A 221 -6.67 -2.28 17.56
N ASN A 222 -5.75 -3.13 18.02
CA ASN A 222 -4.35 -3.01 17.73
C ASN A 222 -3.89 -4.29 17.02
N VAL A 223 -3.92 -4.29 15.69
CA VAL A 223 -3.39 -5.39 14.88
C VAL A 223 -2.08 -4.96 14.25
N VAL A 224 -1.05 -5.77 14.44
CA VAL A 224 0.25 -5.58 13.77
C VAL A 224 0.31 -6.52 12.58
N LEU A 225 0.54 -5.97 11.41
CA LEU A 225 0.78 -6.70 10.17
C LEU A 225 2.27 -6.65 9.82
N ASN A 226 2.89 -7.82 9.71
CA ASN A 226 4.28 -7.99 9.29
C ASN A 226 4.32 -8.75 7.97
N GLY A 227 4.70 -8.11 6.88
CA GLY A 227 4.81 -8.77 5.57
C GLY A 227 3.49 -8.80 4.78
N ALA A 228 2.58 -7.85 5.00
CA ALA A 228 1.39 -7.71 4.16
C ALA A 228 1.76 -7.08 2.81
N THR A 229 1.71 -7.85 1.72
CA THR A 229 2.19 -7.46 0.39
C THR A 229 1.06 -7.22 -0.59
N ILE A 230 1.21 -6.18 -1.43
CA ILE A 230 0.29 -5.94 -2.54
C ILE A 230 0.57 -6.96 -3.64
N LYS A 231 -0.47 -7.66 -4.07
CA LYS A 231 -0.41 -8.65 -5.16
C LYS A 231 -0.84 -8.05 -6.48
N GLU A 232 -1.94 -7.33 -6.46
CA GLU A 232 -2.54 -6.76 -7.66
C GLU A 232 -3.26 -5.45 -7.34
N ARG A 233 -3.34 -4.59 -8.35
CA ARG A 233 -4.16 -3.38 -8.38
C ARG A 233 -5.08 -3.41 -9.59
N TRP A 234 -6.26 -2.84 -9.44
CA TRP A 234 -7.22 -2.71 -10.54
C TRP A 234 -7.93 -1.35 -10.44
N HIS A 235 -8.04 -0.66 -11.57
CA HIS A 235 -8.84 0.55 -11.68
C HIS A 235 -10.06 0.26 -12.57
N ASP A 236 -11.23 0.36 -12.00
CA ASP A 236 -12.48 0.33 -12.73
C ASP A 236 -12.74 1.74 -13.29
N GLU A 237 -12.41 1.92 -14.57
CA GLU A 237 -12.50 3.23 -15.23
C GLU A 237 -13.96 3.67 -15.40
N GLU A 238 -14.92 2.72 -15.53
CA GLU A 238 -16.34 3.03 -15.68
C GLU A 238 -16.95 3.54 -14.37
N GLN A 239 -16.61 2.90 -13.25
CA GLN A 239 -17.12 3.26 -11.93
C GLN A 239 -16.18 4.22 -11.19
N ASN A 240 -14.99 4.45 -11.73
CA ASN A 240 -13.93 5.26 -11.14
C ASN A 240 -13.56 4.82 -9.72
N ILE A 241 -13.41 3.50 -9.55
CA ILE A 241 -13.08 2.85 -8.28
C ILE A 241 -11.72 2.16 -8.40
N PHE A 242 -10.88 2.37 -7.39
CA PHE A 242 -9.55 1.77 -7.26
C PHE A 242 -9.63 0.55 -6.34
N TYR A 243 -9.09 -0.58 -6.78
CA TYR A 243 -9.06 -1.82 -6.01
C TYR A 243 -7.62 -2.26 -5.78
N THR A 244 -7.33 -2.77 -4.59
CA THR A 244 -6.05 -3.39 -4.24
C THR A 244 -6.30 -4.74 -3.61
N LEU A 245 -5.67 -5.78 -4.16
CA LEU A 245 -5.56 -7.09 -3.54
C LEU A 245 -4.26 -7.17 -2.75
N MET A 246 -4.37 -7.54 -1.49
CA MET A 246 -3.24 -7.74 -0.59
C MET A 246 -3.23 -9.14 -0.02
N GLU A 247 -2.05 -9.70 0.14
CA GLU A 247 -1.81 -11.01 0.76
C GLU A 247 -1.02 -10.82 2.05
N TYR A 248 -1.46 -11.52 3.09
CA TYR A 248 -0.74 -11.66 4.34
C TYR A 248 -0.55 -13.15 4.63
N GLY A 249 0.70 -13.57 4.77
CA GLY A 249 1.05 -14.97 4.92
C GLY A 249 1.67 -15.30 6.27
N ASN A 250 1.57 -16.61 6.59
CA ASN A 250 2.17 -17.24 7.77
C ASN A 250 1.36 -17.11 9.08
N ILE A 251 0.05 -17.32 8.98
CA ILE A 251 -0.75 -17.62 10.17
C ILE A 251 -0.42 -19.06 10.55
N LYS A 252 0.44 -19.22 11.57
CA LYS A 252 0.74 -20.52 12.21
C LYS A 252 -0.41 -20.94 13.09
#